data_7970750fd4df3b4fd25936b12c188fd6
#
_entry.id   7970750fd4df3b4fd25936b12c188fd6
#
_cell.length_a   1.000
_cell.length_b   1.000
_cell.length_c   1.000
_cell.angle_alpha   90.00
_cell.angle_beta   90.00
_cell.angle_gamma   90.00
#
_symmetry.space_group_name_H-M   'P 1'
#
loop_
_entity.id
_entity.type
_entity.pdbx_description
1 polymer ?
#
loop_
_entity_poly.entity_id
_entity_poly.type
_entity_poly.pdbx_seq_one_letter_code
_entity_poly.pdbx_strand_id
1 'polypeptide(L)'
;MVRSTCPSLRAIRQAAPDGVATTAALRELGVPKSTIAYRCRPGGPWLRLLPGVILLGSGPPTRRQRLRAAIAIGGPRAVITGADALRAHGLDVPAAGPVRLIVPPDKRPVATEFVAVERSSRPPRPQVAGGLAFAPPGRAATDLARTTPEAAELRRLLTLVTDAGLGTPEQLRRELDAGNQRGSSAVRAALRELAACEQAHPRGPARAVLRDAPLPLPMWNVTVYGHGTRKLAHVHAWWGEVALAWLITDSEHGSRTRDDLALGAAGVTVVRTPAASLRHASHDAAGRTHILREICSAFLAAAHRPRPRVYAVPATAMSCPDAA
;
A
#
# COMPACT_ATOMS: atom_id res chain seq x y z
N MET A 1 -2.80 -42.89 -36.01
CA MET A 1 -1.96 -41.69 -35.79
C MET A 1 -2.87 -40.47 -35.74
N VAL A 2 -3.23 -40.01 -34.54
CA VAL A 2 -4.02 -38.80 -34.36
C VAL A 2 -3.14 -37.62 -34.70
N ARG A 3 -3.45 -36.87 -35.77
CA ARG A 3 -2.79 -35.60 -36.09
C ARG A 3 -3.13 -34.61 -34.94
N SER A 4 -2.16 -34.42 -34.06
CA SER A 4 -2.27 -33.40 -33.00
C SER A 4 -2.30 -32.04 -33.75
N THR A 5 -3.49 -31.51 -33.91
CA THR A 5 -3.71 -30.16 -34.49
C THR A 5 -3.14 -29.15 -33.49
N CYS A 6 -2.12 -28.40 -33.91
CA CYS A 6 -1.56 -27.35 -33.08
C CYS A 6 -2.66 -26.37 -32.69
N PRO A 7 -2.82 -26.04 -31.40
CA PRO A 7 -3.92 -25.20 -30.93
C PRO A 7 -3.86 -23.81 -31.62
N SER A 8 -5.03 -23.22 -31.80
CA SER A 8 -5.12 -21.88 -32.41
C SER A 8 -4.39 -20.84 -31.53
N LEU A 9 -3.80 -19.83 -32.13
CA LEU A 9 -3.16 -18.72 -31.40
C LEU A 9 -4.10 -18.05 -30.38
N ARG A 10 -5.41 -18.05 -30.67
CA ARG A 10 -6.46 -17.54 -29.80
C ARG A 10 -6.57 -18.39 -28.53
N ALA A 11 -6.60 -19.72 -28.64
CA ALA A 11 -6.65 -20.65 -27.50
C ALA A 11 -5.39 -20.51 -26.62
N ILE A 12 -4.20 -20.40 -27.25
CA ILE A 12 -2.95 -20.17 -26.51
C ILE A 12 -2.98 -18.84 -25.74
N ARG A 13 -3.47 -17.76 -26.35
CA ARG A 13 -3.58 -16.45 -25.69
C ARG A 13 -4.59 -16.44 -24.55
N GLN A 14 -5.70 -17.13 -24.69
CA GLN A 14 -6.70 -17.26 -23.63
C GLN A 14 -6.16 -18.01 -22.39
N ALA A 15 -5.32 -19.00 -22.59
CA ALA A 15 -4.67 -19.78 -21.52
C ALA A 15 -3.41 -19.09 -20.94
N ALA A 16 -3.01 -17.94 -21.47
CA ALA A 16 -1.80 -17.21 -21.06
C ALA A 16 -2.17 -15.81 -20.53
N PRO A 17 -2.55 -15.68 -19.25
CA PRO A 17 -2.85 -14.38 -18.66
C PRO A 17 -1.68 -13.40 -18.86
N ASP A 18 -2.00 -12.16 -19.24
CA ASP A 18 -1.02 -11.12 -19.58
C ASP A 18 -0.03 -11.52 -20.70
N GLY A 19 -0.33 -12.58 -21.46
CA GLY A 19 0.54 -13.13 -22.49
C GLY A 19 1.71 -13.95 -21.93
N VAL A 20 1.70 -14.34 -20.67
CA VAL A 20 2.75 -15.14 -20.01
C VAL A 20 2.28 -16.57 -19.80
N ALA A 21 3.04 -17.54 -20.25
CA ALA A 21 2.75 -18.97 -20.11
C ALA A 21 3.99 -19.76 -19.69
N THR A 22 3.80 -20.86 -18.98
CA THR A 22 4.86 -21.84 -18.76
C THR A 22 5.00 -22.76 -19.95
N THR A 23 6.20 -23.29 -20.18
CA THR A 23 6.43 -24.33 -21.21
C THR A 23 5.59 -25.58 -20.94
N ALA A 24 5.33 -25.90 -19.68
CA ALA A 24 4.45 -27.00 -19.29
C ALA A 24 3.02 -26.76 -19.77
N ALA A 25 2.42 -25.60 -19.42
CA ALA A 25 1.07 -25.25 -19.84
C ALA A 25 0.93 -25.20 -21.38
N LEU A 26 1.93 -24.69 -22.11
CA LEU A 26 1.90 -24.70 -23.56
C LEU A 26 1.91 -26.12 -24.13
N ARG A 27 2.65 -27.02 -23.49
CA ARG A 27 2.68 -28.45 -23.91
C ARG A 27 1.37 -29.18 -23.60
N GLU A 28 0.77 -28.91 -22.46
CA GLU A 28 -0.56 -29.43 -22.11
C GLU A 28 -1.64 -28.98 -23.10
N LEU A 29 -1.49 -27.76 -23.64
CA LEU A 29 -2.33 -27.27 -24.73
C LEU A 29 -2.01 -27.91 -26.09
N GLY A 30 -1.03 -28.81 -26.17
CA GLY A 30 -0.66 -29.48 -27.42
C GLY A 30 0.36 -28.71 -28.28
N VAL A 31 1.04 -27.67 -27.76
CA VAL A 31 2.08 -26.98 -28.51
C VAL A 31 3.39 -27.82 -28.51
N PRO A 32 3.92 -28.26 -29.64
CA PRO A 32 5.13 -29.08 -29.69
C PRO A 32 6.36 -28.32 -29.18
N LYS A 33 7.26 -29.05 -28.51
CA LYS A 33 8.53 -28.48 -28.00
C LYS A 33 9.36 -27.79 -29.10
N SER A 34 9.37 -28.35 -30.30
CA SER A 34 10.03 -27.77 -31.48
C SER A 34 9.42 -26.43 -31.89
N THR A 35 8.10 -26.33 -31.87
CA THR A 35 7.36 -25.08 -32.14
C THR A 35 7.68 -24.00 -31.10
N ILE A 36 7.71 -24.37 -29.81
CA ILE A 36 8.11 -23.44 -28.73
C ILE A 36 9.55 -22.95 -28.98
N ALA A 37 10.49 -23.87 -29.24
CA ALA A 37 11.89 -23.52 -29.49
C ALA A 37 12.03 -22.59 -30.70
N TYR A 38 11.34 -22.91 -31.79
CA TYR A 38 11.36 -22.12 -33.04
C TYR A 38 10.82 -20.69 -32.81
N ARG A 39 9.71 -20.56 -32.06
CA ARG A 39 9.11 -19.24 -31.80
C ARG A 39 9.93 -18.39 -30.82
N CYS A 40 10.70 -19.02 -29.93
CA CYS A 40 11.58 -18.36 -28.96
C CYS A 40 13.01 -18.14 -29.45
N ARG A 41 13.31 -18.33 -30.75
CA ARG A 41 14.61 -18.02 -31.32
C ARG A 41 14.88 -16.50 -31.33
N PRO A 42 16.14 -16.06 -31.44
CA PRO A 42 16.44 -14.64 -31.63
C PRO A 42 15.67 -14.08 -32.85
N GLY A 43 14.98 -12.92 -32.62
CA GLY A 43 14.08 -12.33 -33.62
C GLY A 43 12.73 -13.05 -33.78
N GLY A 44 12.45 -14.07 -32.98
CA GLY A 44 11.18 -14.80 -33.03
C GLY A 44 10.06 -14.02 -32.32
N PRO A 45 8.79 -14.47 -32.50
CA PRO A 45 7.62 -13.78 -31.96
C PRO A 45 7.40 -13.99 -30.44
N TRP A 46 8.18 -14.82 -29.77
CA TRP A 46 8.09 -15.12 -28.35
C TRP A 46 9.41 -14.88 -27.64
N LEU A 47 9.33 -14.39 -26.38
CA LEU A 47 10.50 -14.12 -25.56
C LEU A 47 10.57 -15.09 -24.37
N ARG A 48 11.72 -15.67 -24.10
CA ARG A 48 12.00 -16.41 -22.85
C ARG A 48 12.25 -15.40 -21.74
N LEU A 49 11.34 -15.33 -20.76
CA LEU A 49 11.49 -14.43 -19.61
C LEU A 49 12.33 -15.08 -18.51
N LEU A 50 12.04 -16.33 -18.20
CA LEU A 50 12.66 -17.13 -17.14
C LEU A 50 12.77 -18.58 -17.59
N PRO A 51 13.56 -19.41 -16.91
CA PRO A 51 13.58 -20.85 -17.19
C PRO A 51 12.16 -21.43 -17.15
N GLY A 52 11.72 -21.94 -18.28
CA GLY A 52 10.38 -22.52 -18.41
C GLY A 52 9.21 -21.51 -18.51
N VAL A 53 9.46 -20.21 -18.55
CA VAL A 53 8.43 -19.16 -18.67
C VAL A 53 8.64 -18.33 -19.93
N ILE A 54 7.59 -18.18 -20.72
CA ILE A 54 7.59 -17.54 -22.03
C ILE A 54 6.57 -16.41 -22.07
N LEU A 55 6.97 -15.29 -22.64
CA LEU A 55 6.08 -14.22 -23.08
C LEU A 55 5.68 -14.49 -24.55
N LEU A 56 4.39 -14.49 -24.81
CA LEU A 56 3.81 -14.64 -26.13
C LEU A 56 3.84 -13.30 -26.92
N GLY A 57 5.00 -12.68 -26.93
CA GLY A 57 5.30 -11.40 -27.55
C GLY A 57 6.81 -11.21 -27.65
N SER A 58 7.27 -10.26 -28.48
CA SER A 58 8.68 -9.98 -28.75
C SER A 58 9.19 -8.68 -28.13
N GLY A 59 8.32 -7.85 -27.56
CA GLY A 59 8.70 -6.59 -26.92
C GLY A 59 9.21 -6.77 -25.48
N PRO A 60 9.81 -5.70 -24.88
CA PRO A 60 10.26 -5.74 -23.51
C PRO A 60 9.08 -6.04 -22.56
N PRO A 61 9.25 -6.92 -21.55
CA PRO A 61 8.17 -7.29 -20.66
C PRO A 61 7.76 -6.11 -19.77
N THR A 62 6.46 -5.87 -19.67
CA THR A 62 5.89 -4.92 -18.72
C THR A 62 6.09 -5.38 -17.28
N ARG A 63 5.96 -4.47 -16.29
CA ARG A 63 6.03 -4.85 -14.87
C ARG A 63 5.03 -5.96 -14.53
N ARG A 64 3.80 -5.86 -15.01
CA ARG A 64 2.75 -6.86 -14.79
C ARG A 64 3.13 -8.23 -15.36
N GLN A 65 3.72 -8.28 -16.53
CA GLN A 65 4.24 -9.52 -17.13
C GLN A 65 5.38 -10.13 -16.32
N ARG A 66 6.27 -9.31 -15.76
CA ARG A 66 7.33 -9.76 -14.85
C ARG A 66 6.75 -10.35 -13.56
N LEU A 67 5.72 -9.73 -12.98
CA LEU A 67 4.99 -10.26 -11.80
C LEU A 67 4.37 -11.63 -12.13
N ARG A 68 3.72 -11.75 -13.28
CA ARG A 68 3.13 -13.02 -13.73
C ARG A 68 4.21 -14.10 -13.92
N ALA A 69 5.33 -13.76 -14.51
CA ALA A 69 6.46 -14.68 -14.71
C ALA A 69 7.06 -15.12 -13.36
N ALA A 70 7.17 -14.21 -12.40
CA ALA A 70 7.65 -14.52 -11.04
C ALA A 70 6.73 -15.51 -10.32
N ILE A 71 5.41 -15.32 -10.37
CA ILE A 71 4.44 -16.30 -9.82
C ILE A 71 4.55 -17.64 -10.55
N ALA A 72 4.70 -17.63 -11.88
CA ALA A 72 4.81 -18.87 -12.66
C ALA A 72 6.01 -19.72 -12.25
N ILE A 73 7.16 -19.10 -11.93
CA ILE A 73 8.37 -19.82 -11.48
C ILE A 73 8.28 -20.22 -9.99
N GLY A 74 7.62 -19.40 -9.15
CA GLY A 74 7.44 -19.69 -7.73
C GLY A 74 6.40 -20.76 -7.45
N GLY A 75 5.48 -20.98 -8.38
CA GLY A 75 4.39 -21.94 -8.27
C GLY A 75 3.15 -21.39 -7.55
N PRO A 76 2.11 -22.23 -7.34
CA PRO A 76 0.79 -21.78 -6.90
C PRO A 76 0.75 -21.20 -5.47
N ARG A 77 1.75 -21.50 -4.64
CA ARG A 77 1.86 -20.99 -3.27
C ARG A 77 2.80 -19.78 -3.16
N ALA A 78 3.29 -19.26 -4.29
CA ALA A 78 4.15 -18.10 -4.30
C ALA A 78 3.35 -16.82 -4.09
N VAL A 79 3.94 -15.86 -3.37
CA VAL A 79 3.30 -14.59 -3.01
C VAL A 79 4.24 -13.45 -3.31
N ILE A 80 3.78 -12.45 -4.05
CA ILE A 80 4.54 -11.23 -4.34
C ILE A 80 4.56 -10.36 -3.08
N THR A 81 5.73 -9.81 -2.72
CA THR A 81 5.91 -8.95 -1.54
C THR A 81 6.64 -7.65 -1.88
N GLY A 82 6.88 -6.81 -0.88
CA GLY A 82 7.62 -5.56 -1.03
C GLY A 82 6.87 -4.50 -1.83
N ALA A 83 7.58 -3.71 -2.64
CA ALA A 83 7.03 -2.56 -3.33
C ALA A 83 5.85 -2.89 -4.25
N ASP A 84 5.91 -4.00 -4.99
CA ASP A 84 4.82 -4.40 -5.88
C ASP A 84 3.53 -4.76 -5.12
N ALA A 85 3.67 -5.40 -3.95
CA ALA A 85 2.52 -5.69 -3.10
C ALA A 85 1.94 -4.41 -2.49
N LEU A 86 2.78 -3.48 -2.04
CA LEU A 86 2.32 -2.19 -1.53
C LEU A 86 1.58 -1.38 -2.61
N ARG A 87 2.07 -1.39 -3.84
CA ARG A 87 1.36 -0.77 -4.99
C ARG A 87 0.01 -1.43 -5.27
N ALA A 88 -0.08 -2.74 -5.16
CA ALA A 88 -1.35 -3.45 -5.30
C ALA A 88 -2.35 -3.07 -4.20
N HIS A 89 -1.87 -2.58 -3.05
CA HIS A 89 -2.67 -2.02 -1.96
C HIS A 89 -2.89 -0.50 -2.06
N GLY A 90 -2.56 0.11 -3.21
CA GLY A 90 -2.84 1.53 -3.48
C GLY A 90 -1.77 2.51 -3.03
N LEU A 91 -0.61 2.05 -2.55
CA LEU A 91 0.50 2.93 -2.18
C LEU A 91 1.35 3.32 -3.40
N ASP A 92 1.68 4.59 -3.50
CA ASP A 92 2.63 5.06 -4.52
C ASP A 92 4.07 4.92 -4.00
N VAL A 93 4.62 3.71 -4.16
CA VAL A 93 6.01 3.40 -3.85
C VAL A 93 6.76 3.03 -5.13
N PRO A 94 8.02 3.46 -5.30
CA PRO A 94 8.81 3.08 -6.45
C PRO A 94 8.98 1.55 -6.52
N ALA A 95 8.50 0.94 -7.61
CA ALA A 95 8.69 -0.50 -7.86
C ALA A 95 9.90 -0.72 -8.77
N ALA A 96 11.04 -0.16 -8.39
CA ALA A 96 12.32 -0.39 -9.05
C ALA A 96 12.95 -1.73 -8.59
N GLY A 97 13.80 -2.31 -9.42
CA GLY A 97 14.52 -3.55 -9.10
C GLY A 97 13.70 -4.84 -9.30
N PRO A 98 14.19 -5.95 -8.72
CA PRO A 98 13.60 -7.26 -8.92
C PRO A 98 12.24 -7.41 -8.24
N VAL A 99 11.36 -8.23 -8.83
CA VAL A 99 10.13 -8.70 -8.19
C VAL A 99 10.50 -9.56 -6.99
N ARG A 100 10.02 -9.20 -5.81
CA ARG A 100 10.24 -9.98 -4.59
C ARG A 100 9.15 -11.01 -4.41
N LEU A 101 9.56 -12.26 -4.25
CA LEU A 101 8.68 -13.41 -4.17
C LEU A 101 8.94 -14.19 -2.89
N ILE A 102 7.90 -14.43 -2.12
CA ILE A 102 7.91 -15.36 -1.00
C ILE A 102 7.47 -16.72 -1.52
N VAL A 103 8.26 -17.75 -1.21
CA VAL A 103 7.92 -19.15 -1.52
C VAL A 103 8.03 -20.03 -0.29
N PRO A 104 7.31 -21.15 -0.23
CA PRO A 104 7.49 -22.15 0.82
C PRO A 104 8.90 -22.72 0.85
N PRO A 105 9.38 -23.24 1.99
CA PRO A 105 10.75 -23.70 2.16
C PRO A 105 11.13 -24.90 1.30
N ASP A 106 10.14 -25.71 0.88
CA ASP A 106 10.30 -26.84 -0.03
C ASP A 106 10.55 -26.44 -1.48
N LYS A 107 10.31 -25.18 -1.86
CA LYS A 107 10.54 -24.66 -3.19
C LYS A 107 11.89 -23.97 -3.31
N ARG A 108 12.57 -24.20 -4.44
CA ARG A 108 13.88 -23.61 -4.74
C ARG A 108 13.90 -23.04 -6.16
N PRO A 109 13.05 -22.06 -6.47
CA PRO A 109 13.14 -21.40 -7.76
C PRO A 109 14.47 -20.67 -7.87
N VAL A 110 15.02 -20.65 -9.06
CA VAL A 110 16.29 -19.95 -9.33
C VAL A 110 16.01 -18.45 -9.31
N ALA A 111 16.77 -17.72 -8.48
CA ALA A 111 16.79 -16.27 -8.53
C ALA A 111 17.37 -15.82 -9.89
N THR A 112 16.84 -14.73 -10.41
CA THR A 112 17.24 -14.18 -11.72
C THR A 112 17.41 -12.67 -11.61
N GLU A 113 17.86 -12.01 -12.67
CA GLU A 113 18.06 -10.56 -12.68
C GLU A 113 16.83 -9.77 -12.21
N PHE A 114 15.61 -10.24 -12.51
CA PHE A 114 14.40 -9.53 -12.14
C PHE A 114 13.49 -10.25 -11.13
N VAL A 115 13.94 -11.36 -10.53
CA VAL A 115 13.21 -12.08 -9.47
C VAL A 115 14.12 -12.36 -8.29
N ALA A 116 13.80 -11.77 -7.14
CA ALA A 116 14.42 -12.07 -5.86
C ALA A 116 13.49 -13.00 -5.06
N VAL A 117 14.02 -14.14 -4.61
CA VAL A 117 13.24 -15.17 -3.92
C VAL A 117 13.61 -15.24 -2.45
N GLU A 118 12.61 -15.13 -1.58
CA GLU A 118 12.70 -15.38 -0.14
C GLU A 118 11.95 -16.67 0.20
N ARG A 119 12.62 -17.60 0.87
CA ARG A 119 11.97 -18.80 1.40
C ARG A 119 11.49 -18.53 2.82
N SER A 120 10.23 -18.81 3.09
CA SER A 120 9.65 -18.58 4.40
C SER A 120 8.86 -19.79 4.87
N SER A 121 9.13 -20.21 6.11
CA SER A 121 8.29 -21.19 6.82
C SER A 121 6.96 -20.59 7.27
N ARG A 122 6.84 -19.26 7.22
CA ARG A 122 5.65 -18.48 7.56
C ARG A 122 5.16 -17.73 6.30
N PRO A 123 4.59 -18.43 5.30
CA PRO A 123 4.03 -17.76 4.14
C PRO A 123 2.82 -16.92 4.58
N PRO A 124 2.70 -15.67 4.10
CA PRO A 124 1.54 -14.85 4.42
C PRO A 124 0.28 -15.41 3.72
N ARG A 125 -0.89 -15.14 4.29
CA ARG A 125 -2.16 -15.35 3.57
C ARG A 125 -2.23 -14.33 2.44
N PRO A 126 -2.27 -14.75 1.16
CA PRO A 126 -2.23 -13.82 0.06
C PRO A 126 -3.55 -13.09 -0.11
N GLN A 127 -3.46 -11.84 -0.55
CA GLN A 127 -4.58 -11.09 -1.11
C GLN A 127 -4.46 -11.09 -2.63
N VAL A 128 -5.55 -11.44 -3.31
CA VAL A 128 -5.54 -11.57 -4.77
C VAL A 128 -6.05 -10.29 -5.42
N ALA A 129 -5.21 -9.69 -6.26
CA ALA A 129 -5.57 -8.53 -7.06
C ALA A 129 -5.15 -8.75 -8.52
N GLY A 130 -6.06 -8.57 -9.46
CA GLY A 130 -5.81 -8.79 -10.88
C GLY A 130 -5.30 -10.20 -11.22
N GLY A 131 -5.68 -11.22 -10.44
CA GLY A 131 -5.26 -12.61 -10.61
C GLY A 131 -3.80 -12.88 -10.21
N LEU A 132 -3.20 -12.02 -9.38
CA LEU A 132 -1.87 -12.19 -8.77
C LEU A 132 -2.02 -12.23 -7.24
N ALA A 133 -1.20 -13.04 -6.58
CA ALA A 133 -1.18 -13.21 -5.14
C ALA A 133 -0.16 -12.23 -4.52
N PHE A 134 -0.63 -11.33 -3.66
CA PHE A 134 0.20 -10.33 -2.97
C PHE A 134 0.18 -10.56 -1.46
N ALA A 135 1.29 -10.26 -0.82
CA ALA A 135 1.40 -10.25 0.64
C ALA A 135 0.52 -9.14 1.23
N PRO A 136 -0.06 -9.34 2.42
CA PRO A 136 -0.76 -8.28 3.15
C PRO A 136 0.15 -7.06 3.37
N PRO A 137 -0.42 -5.85 3.50
CA PRO A 137 0.34 -4.60 3.56
C PRO A 137 1.44 -4.60 4.63
N GLY A 138 1.14 -5.04 5.85
CA GLY A 138 2.11 -5.09 6.94
C GLY A 138 3.31 -5.99 6.64
N ARG A 139 3.07 -7.17 6.04
CA ARG A 139 4.14 -8.07 5.61
C ARG A 139 4.95 -7.45 4.46
N ALA A 140 4.29 -6.92 3.46
CA ALA A 140 4.95 -6.29 2.32
C ALA A 140 5.82 -5.11 2.75
N ALA A 141 5.34 -4.30 3.69
CA ALA A 141 6.06 -3.16 4.25
C ALA A 141 7.31 -3.60 5.01
N THR A 142 7.21 -4.59 5.90
CA THR A 142 8.34 -5.08 6.68
C THR A 142 9.39 -5.78 5.81
N ASP A 143 8.97 -6.51 4.77
CA ASP A 143 9.88 -7.14 3.81
C ASP A 143 10.64 -6.10 2.98
N LEU A 144 9.98 -5.01 2.55
CA LEU A 144 10.64 -3.91 1.84
C LEU A 144 11.57 -3.15 2.78
N ALA A 145 11.09 -2.80 3.97
CA ALA A 145 11.83 -2.04 4.98
C ALA A 145 13.18 -2.71 5.36
N ARG A 146 13.20 -4.04 5.52
CA ARG A 146 14.44 -4.79 5.82
C ARG A 146 15.51 -4.68 4.74
N THR A 147 15.15 -4.28 3.55
CA THR A 147 16.06 -4.17 2.40
C THR A 147 16.26 -2.73 1.94
N THR A 148 15.71 -1.78 2.66
CA THR A 148 15.91 -0.35 2.45
C THR A 148 17.07 0.11 3.36
N PRO A 149 18.28 0.37 2.80
CA PRO A 149 19.45 0.69 3.60
C PRO A 149 19.43 2.13 4.13
N GLU A 150 18.81 3.03 3.38
CA GLU A 150 18.79 4.46 3.66
C GLU A 150 17.77 4.77 4.76
N ALA A 151 18.23 5.36 5.87
CA ALA A 151 17.39 5.63 7.04
C ALA A 151 16.24 6.61 6.75
N ALA A 152 16.47 7.60 5.90
CA ALA A 152 15.45 8.57 5.51
C ALA A 152 14.36 7.92 4.65
N GLU A 153 14.76 7.06 3.70
CA GLU A 153 13.82 6.33 2.85
C GLU A 153 13.02 5.30 3.67
N LEU A 154 13.67 4.61 4.60
CA LEU A 154 13.03 3.69 5.53
C LEU A 154 11.94 4.38 6.36
N ARG A 155 12.26 5.53 6.97
CA ARG A 155 11.28 6.33 7.73
C ARG A 155 10.13 6.77 6.83
N ARG A 156 10.44 7.30 5.63
CA ARG A 156 9.42 7.72 4.66
C ARG A 156 8.49 6.57 4.28
N LEU A 157 9.03 5.38 4.01
CA LEU A 157 8.24 4.19 3.69
C LEU A 157 7.28 3.82 4.82
N LEU A 158 7.79 3.72 6.06
CA LEU A 158 6.98 3.34 7.22
C LEU A 158 5.90 4.39 7.51
N THR A 159 6.23 5.68 7.42
CA THR A 159 5.26 6.77 7.54
C THR A 159 4.17 6.66 6.46
N LEU A 160 4.54 6.42 5.20
CA LEU A 160 3.58 6.27 4.10
C LEU A 160 2.61 5.12 4.35
N VAL A 161 3.09 3.98 4.86
CA VAL A 161 2.27 2.81 5.19
C VAL A 161 1.30 3.09 6.33
N THR A 162 1.77 3.75 7.40
CA THR A 162 0.92 4.12 8.55
C THR A 162 -0.06 5.22 8.17
N ASP A 163 0.36 6.18 7.38
CA ASP A 163 -0.46 7.28 6.87
C ASP A 163 -1.59 6.82 5.97
N ALA A 164 -1.37 5.78 5.20
CA ALA A 164 -2.40 5.14 4.40
C ALA A 164 -3.34 4.21 5.23
N GLY A 165 -3.14 4.11 6.55
CA GLY A 165 -3.94 3.21 7.40
C GLY A 165 -3.72 1.71 7.16
N LEU A 166 -2.64 1.36 6.46
CA LEU A 166 -2.34 -0.03 6.09
C LEU A 166 -1.65 -0.83 7.21
N GLY A 167 -1.38 -0.19 8.33
CA GLY A 167 -0.87 -0.80 9.55
C GLY A 167 -0.43 0.26 10.55
N THR A 168 -0.55 -0.03 11.85
CA THR A 168 0.03 0.81 12.91
C THR A 168 1.49 0.43 13.16
N PRO A 169 2.31 1.29 13.78
CA PRO A 169 3.69 0.94 14.14
C PRO A 169 3.77 -0.34 14.97
N GLU A 170 2.81 -0.57 15.88
CA GLU A 170 2.74 -1.78 16.71
C GLU A 170 2.40 -3.03 15.88
N GLN A 171 1.51 -2.90 14.90
CA GLN A 171 1.18 -4.01 13.99
C GLN A 171 2.37 -4.37 13.11
N LEU A 172 3.07 -3.37 12.56
CA LEU A 172 4.29 -3.56 11.77
C LEU A 172 5.40 -4.19 12.62
N ARG A 173 5.57 -3.74 13.87
CA ARG A 173 6.54 -4.34 14.80
C ARG A 173 6.21 -5.79 15.09
N ARG A 174 4.95 -6.13 15.39
CA ARG A 174 4.52 -7.53 15.60
C ARG A 174 4.80 -8.41 14.38
N GLU A 175 4.50 -7.91 13.17
CA GLU A 175 4.80 -8.64 11.94
C GLU A 175 6.31 -8.84 11.74
N LEU A 176 7.12 -7.81 12.03
CA LEU A 176 8.58 -7.87 11.96
C LEU A 176 9.15 -8.89 12.96
N ASP A 177 8.66 -8.86 14.21
CA ASP A 177 9.12 -9.76 15.30
C ASP A 177 8.74 -11.23 15.06
N ALA A 178 7.60 -11.46 14.40
CA ALA A 178 7.17 -12.80 14.00
C ALA A 178 7.94 -13.36 12.78
N GLY A 179 8.73 -12.55 12.10
CA GLY A 179 9.48 -12.91 10.90
C GLY A 179 10.97 -13.16 11.14
N ASN A 180 11.73 -13.20 10.05
CA ASN A 180 13.19 -13.29 10.08
C ASN A 180 13.78 -12.03 10.70
N GLN A 181 14.70 -12.20 11.64
CA GLN A 181 15.30 -11.09 12.39
C GLN A 181 16.46 -10.38 11.65
N ARG A 182 16.93 -10.96 10.55
CA ARG A 182 18.03 -10.38 9.76
C ARG A 182 17.60 -9.06 9.13
N GLY A 183 18.37 -8.00 9.33
CA GLY A 183 18.09 -6.66 8.82
C GLY A 183 16.97 -5.92 9.56
N SER A 184 16.52 -6.40 10.74
CA SER A 184 15.38 -5.83 11.45
C SER A 184 15.73 -4.72 12.44
N SER A 185 17.01 -4.49 12.77
CA SER A 185 17.41 -3.52 13.80
C SER A 185 17.06 -2.07 13.44
N ALA A 186 17.40 -1.63 12.24
CA ALA A 186 17.07 -0.29 11.75
C ALA A 186 15.55 -0.09 11.63
N VAL A 187 14.82 -1.13 11.17
CA VAL A 187 13.36 -1.08 11.06
C VAL A 187 12.70 -0.95 12.42
N ARG A 188 13.21 -1.68 13.46
CA ARG A 188 12.72 -1.54 14.84
C ARG A 188 12.97 -0.17 15.41
N ALA A 189 14.16 0.42 15.15
CA ALA A 189 14.46 1.78 15.59
C ALA A 189 13.49 2.78 14.98
N ALA A 190 13.31 2.74 13.66
CA ALA A 190 12.38 3.61 12.95
C ALA A 190 10.93 3.44 13.40
N LEU A 191 10.47 2.20 13.68
CA LEU A 191 9.12 1.95 14.20
C LEU A 191 8.94 2.47 15.63
N ARG A 192 9.98 2.46 16.48
CA ARG A 192 9.93 3.06 17.83
C ARG A 192 9.82 4.57 17.75
N GLU A 193 10.62 5.21 16.89
CA GLU A 193 10.54 6.65 16.64
C GLU A 193 9.15 7.05 16.13
N LEU A 194 8.61 6.29 15.18
CA LEU A 194 7.29 6.54 14.62
C LEU A 194 6.18 6.36 15.66
N ALA A 195 6.27 5.33 16.51
CA ALA A 195 5.31 5.12 17.61
C ALA A 195 5.38 6.26 18.65
N ALA A 196 6.56 6.75 18.98
CA ALA A 196 6.73 7.89 19.86
C ALA A 196 6.12 9.17 19.25
N CYS A 197 6.34 9.42 17.97
CA CYS A 197 5.71 10.53 17.25
C CYS A 197 4.18 10.39 17.19
N GLU A 198 3.64 9.18 17.05
CA GLU A 198 2.18 8.97 17.07
C GLU A 198 1.58 9.15 18.47
N GLN A 199 2.33 8.85 19.53
CA GLN A 199 1.90 9.13 20.91
C GLN A 199 1.87 10.64 21.19
N ALA A 200 2.82 11.39 20.65
CA ALA A 200 2.83 12.84 20.72
C ALA A 200 1.73 13.48 19.85
N HIS A 201 1.31 12.81 18.76
CA HIS A 201 0.27 13.29 17.84
C HIS A 201 -0.70 12.16 17.55
N PRO A 202 -1.94 12.15 18.06
CA PRO A 202 -2.86 11.01 18.03
C PRO A 202 -3.50 10.75 16.65
N ARG A 203 -2.68 10.60 15.62
CA ARG A 203 -3.11 10.31 14.24
C ARG A 203 -3.45 8.83 14.02
N GLY A 204 -2.71 7.93 14.64
CA GLY A 204 -2.95 6.49 14.55
C GLY A 204 -4.34 6.09 15.03
N PRO A 205 -4.75 6.50 16.25
CA PRO A 205 -6.11 6.32 16.74
C PRO A 205 -7.18 6.95 15.84
N ALA A 206 -6.95 8.16 15.32
CA ALA A 206 -7.88 8.82 14.40
C ALA A 206 -8.11 8.04 13.11
N ARG A 207 -7.03 7.52 12.50
CA ARG A 207 -7.12 6.66 11.32
C ARG A 207 -7.81 5.34 11.60
N ALA A 208 -7.54 4.75 12.77
CA ALA A 208 -8.21 3.52 13.19
C ALA A 208 -9.73 3.70 13.33
N VAL A 209 -10.17 4.86 13.81
CA VAL A 209 -11.59 5.23 13.88
C VAL A 209 -12.20 5.31 12.48
N LEU A 210 -11.51 5.90 11.50
CA LEU A 210 -12.05 6.10 10.14
C LEU A 210 -11.93 4.87 9.23
N ARG A 211 -11.23 3.81 9.62
CA ARG A 211 -10.95 2.65 8.75
C ARG A 211 -12.21 2.01 8.18
N ASP A 212 -13.24 1.88 9.02
CA ASP A 212 -14.51 1.24 8.67
C ASP A 212 -15.64 2.28 8.47
N ALA A 213 -15.27 3.57 8.35
CA ALA A 213 -16.24 4.64 8.15
C ALA A 213 -16.80 4.61 6.72
N PRO A 214 -18.11 4.85 6.53
CA PRO A 214 -18.70 4.99 5.20
C PRO A 214 -18.42 6.38 4.61
N LEU A 215 -17.19 6.86 4.73
CA LEU A 215 -16.73 8.18 4.28
C LEU A 215 -15.56 8.02 3.31
N PRO A 216 -15.38 8.93 2.36
CA PRO A 216 -14.17 8.97 1.54
C PRO A 216 -12.95 9.19 2.43
N LEU A 217 -11.79 8.70 2.00
CA LEU A 217 -10.54 8.89 2.72
C LEU A 217 -10.17 10.38 2.77
N PRO A 218 -9.89 10.95 3.96
CA PRO A 218 -9.46 12.33 4.05
C PRO A 218 -8.02 12.51 3.62
N MET A 219 -7.67 13.71 3.23
CA MET A 219 -6.27 14.14 3.18
C MET A 219 -5.77 14.38 4.61
N TRP A 220 -4.68 13.73 4.98
CA TRP A 220 -4.10 13.86 6.32
C TRP A 220 -3.03 14.95 6.38
N ASN A 221 -2.96 15.65 7.54
CA ASN A 221 -1.89 16.57 7.85
C ASN A 221 -1.73 17.66 6.77
N VAL A 222 -2.74 18.47 6.58
CA VAL A 222 -2.77 19.51 5.56
C VAL A 222 -2.84 20.91 6.15
N THR A 223 -2.30 21.86 5.42
CA THR A 223 -2.54 23.28 5.69
C THR A 223 -3.65 23.77 4.78
N VAL A 224 -4.70 24.33 5.38
CA VAL A 224 -5.83 24.91 4.66
C VAL A 224 -5.57 26.39 4.42
N TYR A 225 -5.81 26.82 3.19
CA TYR A 225 -5.67 28.20 2.73
C TYR A 225 -7.01 28.73 2.27
N GLY A 226 -7.25 29.99 2.56
CA GLY A 226 -8.37 30.76 2.03
C GLY A 226 -8.03 31.48 0.72
N HIS A 227 -8.90 32.39 0.34
CA HIS A 227 -8.70 33.24 -0.84
C HIS A 227 -7.37 34.01 -0.76
N GLY A 228 -6.61 34.07 -1.86
CA GLY A 228 -5.36 34.80 -1.95
C GLY A 228 -4.18 34.23 -1.15
N THR A 229 -4.09 32.89 -1.01
CA THR A 229 -2.98 32.19 -0.33
C THR A 229 -2.85 32.45 1.18
N ARG A 230 -3.88 33.02 1.82
CA ARG A 230 -3.88 33.23 3.27
C ARG A 230 -3.99 31.89 3.99
N LYS A 231 -2.97 31.52 4.76
CA LYS A 231 -3.01 30.36 5.64
C LYS A 231 -4.11 30.56 6.69
N LEU A 232 -5.04 29.62 6.77
CA LEU A 232 -6.13 29.60 7.75
C LEU A 232 -5.73 28.77 8.97
N ALA A 233 -5.41 27.48 8.74
CA ALA A 233 -5.08 26.56 9.81
C ALA A 233 -4.30 25.36 9.29
N HIS A 234 -3.67 24.65 10.25
CA HIS A 234 -3.19 23.29 10.04
C HIS A 234 -4.24 22.33 10.58
N VAL A 235 -4.66 21.33 9.79
CA VAL A 235 -5.70 20.38 10.17
C VAL A 235 -5.22 18.94 10.05
N HIS A 236 -5.71 18.08 10.93
CA HIS A 236 -5.28 16.69 11.03
C HIS A 236 -5.89 15.82 9.92
N ALA A 237 -7.17 16.03 9.60
CA ALA A 237 -7.81 15.40 8.46
C ALA A 237 -8.70 16.40 7.71
N TRP A 238 -8.78 16.28 6.39
CA TRP A 238 -9.45 17.20 5.49
C TRP A 238 -10.24 16.47 4.41
N TRP A 239 -11.53 16.75 4.30
CA TRP A 239 -12.38 16.32 3.20
C TRP A 239 -12.65 17.51 2.28
N GLY A 240 -11.89 17.58 1.20
CA GLY A 240 -11.92 18.72 0.29
C GLY A 240 -13.23 18.87 -0.48
N GLU A 241 -13.93 17.76 -0.75
CA GLU A 241 -15.20 17.75 -1.45
C GLU A 241 -16.34 18.47 -0.72
N VAL A 242 -16.30 18.49 0.60
CA VAL A 242 -17.32 19.14 1.46
C VAL A 242 -16.75 20.26 2.34
N ALA A 243 -15.45 20.56 2.22
CA ALA A 243 -14.74 21.51 3.06
C ALA A 243 -14.95 21.23 4.57
N LEU A 244 -14.72 19.98 4.99
CA LEU A 244 -14.75 19.54 6.38
C LEU A 244 -13.33 19.38 6.90
N ALA A 245 -13.03 19.99 8.03
CA ALA A 245 -11.80 19.86 8.78
C ALA A 245 -12.01 19.08 10.07
N TRP A 246 -11.16 18.10 10.35
CA TRP A 246 -11.12 17.41 11.63
C TRP A 246 -9.87 17.80 12.40
N LEU A 247 -10.05 18.39 13.56
CA LEU A 247 -9.02 18.84 14.49
C LEU A 247 -8.95 17.89 15.69
N ILE A 248 -7.77 17.44 16.01
CA ILE A 248 -7.50 16.67 17.22
C ILE A 248 -6.90 17.63 18.24
N THR A 249 -7.50 17.73 19.41
CA THR A 249 -7.12 18.69 20.46
C THR A 249 -6.52 17.99 21.67
N ASP A 250 -5.58 18.64 22.34
CA ASP A 250 -4.94 18.08 23.55
C ASP A 250 -5.82 18.19 24.80
N SER A 251 -6.82 19.06 24.81
CA SER A 251 -7.71 19.28 25.98
C SER A 251 -9.16 18.92 25.68
N GLU A 252 -9.84 18.36 26.68
CA GLU A 252 -11.27 18.02 26.60
C GLU A 252 -12.17 19.26 26.58
N HIS A 253 -11.71 20.37 27.15
CA HIS A 253 -12.45 21.61 27.28
C HIS A 253 -11.81 22.78 26.51
N GLY A 254 -11.09 22.51 25.44
CA GLY A 254 -10.40 23.53 24.67
C GLY A 254 -11.34 24.61 24.13
N SER A 255 -11.12 25.87 24.57
CA SER A 255 -11.72 27.02 23.92
C SER A 255 -11.42 27.02 22.42
N ARG A 256 -12.29 27.62 21.61
CA ARG A 256 -12.05 27.77 20.16
C ARG A 256 -10.72 28.48 19.94
N THR A 257 -9.81 27.81 19.23
CA THR A 257 -8.54 28.40 18.89
C THR A 257 -8.72 29.46 17.79
N ARG A 258 -7.71 30.30 17.59
CA ARG A 258 -7.68 31.26 16.49
C ARG A 258 -7.86 30.57 15.13
N ASP A 259 -7.31 29.39 15.00
CA ASP A 259 -7.39 28.56 13.79
C ASP A 259 -8.83 28.08 13.52
N ASP A 260 -9.56 27.69 14.57
CA ASP A 260 -10.97 27.31 14.44
C ASP A 260 -11.85 28.45 13.96
N LEU A 261 -11.61 29.62 14.54
CA LEU A 261 -12.36 30.83 14.17
C LEU A 261 -12.05 31.21 12.71
N ALA A 262 -10.80 31.09 12.30
CA ALA A 262 -10.38 31.36 10.91
C ALA A 262 -11.02 30.39 9.91
N LEU A 263 -11.06 29.08 10.24
CA LEU A 263 -11.72 28.07 9.42
C LEU A 263 -13.23 28.32 9.34
N GLY A 264 -13.88 28.57 10.49
CA GLY A 264 -15.32 28.83 10.53
C GLY A 264 -15.71 30.11 9.78
N ALA A 265 -14.94 31.17 9.91
CA ALA A 265 -15.13 32.42 9.16
C ALA A 265 -14.97 32.24 7.63
N ALA A 266 -14.15 31.28 7.23
CA ALA A 266 -14.01 30.89 5.82
C ALA A 266 -15.09 29.93 5.32
N GLY A 267 -16.07 29.56 6.16
CA GLY A 267 -17.16 28.64 5.80
C GLY A 267 -16.80 27.15 5.90
N VAL A 268 -15.65 26.82 6.49
CA VAL A 268 -15.23 25.44 6.69
C VAL A 268 -15.99 24.84 7.88
N THR A 269 -16.52 23.64 7.72
CA THR A 269 -17.09 22.88 8.83
C THR A 269 -15.95 22.25 9.64
N VAL A 270 -16.00 22.40 10.97
CA VAL A 270 -14.93 21.92 11.85
C VAL A 270 -15.51 20.91 12.86
N VAL A 271 -14.90 19.72 12.90
CA VAL A 271 -15.11 18.72 13.95
C VAL A 271 -13.87 18.71 14.84
N ARG A 272 -14.07 18.56 16.15
CA ARG A 272 -13.01 18.52 17.14
C ARG A 272 -13.15 17.27 17.99
N THR A 273 -12.06 16.58 18.16
CA THR A 273 -12.04 15.40 19.03
C THR A 273 -10.82 15.47 19.93
N PRO A 274 -10.97 15.36 21.26
CA PRO A 274 -9.85 15.27 22.17
C PRO A 274 -8.98 14.05 21.87
N ALA A 275 -7.66 14.22 21.94
CA ALA A 275 -6.71 13.15 21.76
C ALA A 275 -6.92 11.99 22.75
N ALA A 276 -7.33 12.32 23.99
CA ALA A 276 -7.68 11.34 25.00
C ALA A 276 -8.86 10.46 24.57
N SER A 277 -9.92 11.07 24.03
CA SER A 277 -11.10 10.37 23.53
C SER A 277 -10.76 9.43 22.37
N LEU A 278 -9.86 9.84 21.45
CA LEU A 278 -9.37 9.00 20.35
C LEU A 278 -8.57 7.79 20.85
N ARG A 279 -7.68 8.00 21.83
CA ARG A 279 -6.93 6.89 22.45
C ARG A 279 -7.87 5.90 23.12
N HIS A 280 -8.89 6.38 23.81
CA HIS A 280 -9.90 5.53 24.45
C HIS A 280 -10.73 4.76 23.41
N ALA A 281 -11.18 5.42 22.35
CA ALA A 281 -11.95 4.83 21.26
C ALA A 281 -11.21 3.74 20.48
N SER A 282 -9.87 3.70 20.50
CA SER A 282 -9.12 2.61 19.86
C SER A 282 -9.35 1.26 20.56
N HIS A 283 -9.78 1.26 21.82
CA HIS A 283 -10.05 0.06 22.62
C HIS A 283 -11.54 -0.09 23.00
N ASP A 284 -12.36 0.93 22.75
CA ASP A 284 -13.78 0.98 23.06
C ASP A 284 -14.63 1.17 21.79
N ALA A 285 -15.49 0.17 21.51
CA ALA A 285 -16.38 0.20 20.35
C ALA A 285 -17.47 1.30 20.45
N ALA A 286 -17.95 1.59 21.65
CA ALA A 286 -18.98 2.62 21.87
C ALA A 286 -18.39 4.02 21.60
N GLY A 287 -17.23 4.31 22.16
CA GLY A 287 -16.50 5.55 21.91
C GLY A 287 -16.16 5.76 20.44
N ARG A 288 -15.74 4.68 19.74
CA ARG A 288 -15.50 4.72 18.31
C ARG A 288 -16.76 5.08 17.52
N THR A 289 -17.86 4.43 17.83
CA THR A 289 -19.16 4.68 17.17
C THR A 289 -19.64 6.10 17.41
N HIS A 290 -19.41 6.66 18.61
CA HIS A 290 -19.76 8.04 18.92
C HIS A 290 -19.00 9.03 18.04
N ILE A 291 -17.67 8.92 17.97
CA ILE A 291 -16.81 9.79 17.14
C ILE A 291 -17.17 9.66 15.66
N LEU A 292 -17.38 8.44 15.17
CA LEU A 292 -17.80 8.21 13.78
C LEU A 292 -19.12 8.90 13.47
N ARG A 293 -20.11 8.79 14.35
CA ARG A 293 -21.40 9.43 14.17
C ARG A 293 -21.29 10.94 14.08
N GLU A 294 -20.45 11.54 14.93
CA GLU A 294 -20.17 12.97 14.91
C GLU A 294 -19.56 13.42 13.58
N ILE A 295 -18.52 12.70 13.11
CA ILE A 295 -17.86 13.03 11.83
C ILE A 295 -18.81 12.82 10.65
N CYS A 296 -19.56 11.72 10.61
CA CYS A 296 -20.53 11.44 9.55
C CYS A 296 -21.63 12.50 9.50
N SER A 297 -22.16 12.91 10.65
CA SER A 297 -23.17 13.97 10.74
C SER A 297 -22.63 15.31 10.25
N ALA A 298 -21.40 15.65 10.63
CA ALA A 298 -20.74 16.87 10.16
C ALA A 298 -20.45 16.83 8.65
N PHE A 299 -20.04 15.67 8.12
CA PHE A 299 -19.82 15.48 6.69
C PHE A 299 -21.10 15.69 5.88
N LEU A 300 -22.21 15.08 6.31
CA LEU A 300 -23.51 15.26 5.68
C LEU A 300 -24.00 16.71 5.76
N ALA A 301 -23.84 17.34 6.92
CA ALA A 301 -24.21 18.75 7.10
C ALA A 301 -23.35 19.68 6.21
N ALA A 302 -22.06 19.38 6.05
CA ALA A 302 -21.16 20.13 5.19
C ALA A 302 -21.51 19.94 3.69
N ALA A 303 -21.92 18.73 3.31
CA ALA A 303 -22.33 18.43 1.93
C ALA A 303 -23.58 19.22 1.45
N HIS A 304 -24.42 19.66 2.38
CA HIS A 304 -25.60 20.48 2.06
C HIS A 304 -25.31 22.00 2.06
N ARG A 305 -24.07 22.42 2.32
CA ARG A 305 -23.68 23.84 2.31
C ARG A 305 -23.00 24.25 1.02
N PRO A 306 -23.09 25.52 0.61
CA PRO A 306 -22.26 26.01 -0.50
C PRO A 306 -20.78 25.81 -0.18
N ARG A 307 -20.05 25.28 -1.15
CA ARG A 307 -18.61 25.00 -0.97
C ARG A 307 -17.82 26.31 -0.87
N PRO A 308 -17.09 26.54 0.23
CA PRO A 308 -16.25 27.73 0.36
C PRO A 308 -15.05 27.70 -0.59
N ARG A 309 -14.51 28.88 -0.90
CA ARG A 309 -13.30 29.02 -1.74
C ARG A 309 -12.04 28.81 -0.88
N VAL A 310 -11.81 27.56 -0.51
CA VAL A 310 -10.63 27.13 0.25
C VAL A 310 -9.96 25.97 -0.47
N TYR A 311 -8.66 25.81 -0.27
CA TYR A 311 -7.90 24.67 -0.75
C TYR A 311 -6.93 24.20 0.32
N ALA A 312 -6.52 22.94 0.25
CA ALA A 312 -5.59 22.35 1.17
C ALA A 312 -4.34 21.86 0.47
N VAL A 313 -3.20 22.03 1.10
CA VAL A 313 -1.91 21.53 0.63
C VAL A 313 -1.35 20.61 1.70
N PRO A 314 -0.87 19.40 1.34
CA PRO A 314 -0.20 18.52 2.28
C PRO A 314 0.92 19.30 2.98
N ALA A 315 0.95 19.27 4.31
CA ALA A 315 2.10 19.78 5.02
C ALA A 315 3.27 18.87 4.63
N THR A 316 4.24 19.41 3.90
CA THR A 316 5.50 18.72 3.62
C THR A 316 5.99 18.19 4.95
N ALA A 317 6.40 16.91 5.00
CA ALA A 317 6.79 16.23 6.21
C ALA A 317 7.78 17.10 6.98
N MET A 318 7.28 17.89 7.92
CA MET A 318 8.12 18.59 8.86
C MET A 318 8.76 17.51 9.71
N SER A 319 10.08 17.42 9.59
CA SER A 319 10.93 16.79 10.59
C SER A 319 10.32 17.04 11.96
N CYS A 320 10.17 15.98 12.75
CA CYS A 320 9.91 16.12 14.17
C CYS A 320 10.91 17.17 14.70
N PRO A 321 10.51 18.28 15.33
CA PRO A 321 11.47 19.21 15.91
C PRO A 321 12.30 18.42 16.90
N ASP A 322 13.59 18.61 16.82
CA ASP A 322 14.67 17.99 17.54
C ASP A 322 14.30 17.57 18.95
N ALA A 323 14.46 16.26 19.23
CA ALA A 323 14.81 15.82 20.55
C ALA A 323 16.27 16.24 20.78
N ALA A 324 16.46 17.42 21.37
CA ALA A 324 17.71 17.79 22.01
C ALA A 324 17.77 17.19 23.40
#